data_5d75b8852865177121c11fea9739142b
#
_entry.id   5d75b8852865177121c11fea9739142b
#
_cell.length_a   1.000
_cell.length_b   1.000
_cell.length_c   1.000
_cell.angle_alpha   90.00
_cell.angle_beta   90.00
_cell.angle_gamma   90.00
#
_symmetry.space_group_name_H-M   'P 1'
#
loop_
_entity.id
_entity.type
_entity.pdbx_description
1 polymer ?
#
loop_
_entity_poly.entity_id
_entity_poly.type
_entity_poly.pdbx_seq_one_letter_code
_entity_poly.pdbx_strand_id
1 'polypeptide(L)' 'MFREYPDILSVSQVADALKIGIKAAYALVNSNKLAALRVGRTIRIPKPMLEEYVRTARNNVKL' A
#
# COMPACT_ATOMS: atom_id res chain seq x y z
N MET A 1 -7.07 -6.94 9.70
CA MET A 1 -5.77 -6.74 9.04
C MET A 1 -5.35 -5.29 9.22
N PHE A 2 -4.11 -5.04 9.63
CA PHE A 2 -3.55 -3.70 9.82
C PHE A 2 -4.31 -2.84 10.85
N ARG A 3 -4.75 -3.44 11.93
CA ARG A 3 -5.54 -2.73 12.95
C ARG A 3 -4.78 -1.60 13.63
N GLU A 4 -3.46 -1.74 13.76
CA GLU A 4 -2.63 -0.74 14.42
C GLU A 4 -2.31 0.46 13.53
N TYR A 5 -2.75 0.44 12.27
CA TYR A 5 -2.53 1.53 11.34
C TYR A 5 -3.79 2.37 11.18
N PRO A 6 -3.65 3.66 10.88
CA PRO A 6 -4.81 4.53 10.66
C PRO A 6 -5.58 4.12 9.40
N ASP A 7 -6.79 4.66 9.25
CA ASP A 7 -7.62 4.36 8.08
C ASP A 7 -7.01 4.86 6.78
N ILE A 8 -6.19 5.89 6.85
CA ILE A 8 -5.48 6.45 5.70
C ILE A 8 -3.99 6.40 6.01
N LEU A 9 -3.22 5.72 5.16
CA LEU A 9 -1.80 5.52 5.38
C LEU A 9 -0.96 6.39 4.45
N SER A 10 0.24 6.77 4.93
CA SER A 10 1.27 7.33 4.08
C SER A 10 2.01 6.19 3.38
N VAL A 11 2.82 6.54 2.37
CA VAL A 11 3.67 5.54 1.70
C VAL A 11 4.64 4.90 2.69
N SER A 12 5.18 5.70 3.61
CA SER A 12 6.07 5.19 4.65
C SER A 12 5.38 4.14 5.54
N GLN A 13 4.13 4.41 5.90
CA GLN A 13 3.37 3.46 6.71
C GLN A 13 3.07 2.18 5.94
N VAL A 14 2.80 2.30 4.63
CA VAL A 14 2.58 1.13 3.78
C VAL A 14 3.86 0.29 3.73
N ALA A 15 5.01 0.93 3.56
CA ALA A 15 6.29 0.22 3.54
C ALA A 15 6.49 -0.56 4.84
N ASP A 16 6.21 0.08 5.97
CA ASP A 16 6.32 -0.58 7.27
C ASP A 16 5.33 -1.73 7.40
N ALA A 17 4.09 -1.51 7.00
CA ALA A 17 3.05 -2.54 7.10
C ALA A 17 3.38 -3.77 6.27
N LEU A 18 3.95 -3.58 5.09
CA LEU A 18 4.31 -4.67 4.19
C LEU A 18 5.72 -5.18 4.41
N LYS A 19 6.48 -4.54 5.31
CA LYS A 19 7.87 -4.91 5.61
C LYS A 19 8.75 -4.86 4.37
N ILE A 20 8.58 -3.80 3.58
CA ILE A 20 9.37 -3.55 2.38
C ILE A 20 10.05 -2.20 2.48
N GLY A 21 11.03 -1.94 1.60
CA GLY A 21 11.69 -0.65 1.56
C GLY A 21 10.78 0.44 1.04
N ILE A 22 11.07 1.69 1.38
CA ILE A 22 10.26 2.83 0.96
C ILE A 22 10.25 2.97 -0.57
N LYS A 23 11.37 2.66 -1.23
CA LYS A 23 11.43 2.72 -2.69
C LYS A 23 10.50 1.70 -3.33
N ALA A 24 10.42 0.51 -2.74
CA ALA A 24 9.53 -0.53 -3.25
C ALA A 24 8.07 -0.10 -3.08
N ALA A 25 7.74 0.54 -1.96
CA ALA A 25 6.39 1.04 -1.74
C ALA A 25 6.02 2.12 -2.76
N TYR A 26 6.94 3.06 -3.03
CA TYR A 26 6.70 4.07 -4.07
C TYR A 26 6.53 3.43 -5.44
N ALA A 27 7.32 2.40 -5.74
CA ALA A 27 7.20 1.70 -7.01
C ALA A 27 5.81 1.06 -7.17
N LEU A 28 5.26 0.49 -6.11
CA LEU A 28 3.92 -0.09 -6.15
C LEU A 28 2.87 0.95 -6.48
N VAL A 29 2.97 2.14 -5.86
CA VAL A 29 2.03 3.22 -6.10
C VAL A 29 2.19 3.77 -7.51
N ASN A 30 3.43 4.01 -7.92
CA ASN A 30 3.71 4.64 -9.23
C ASN A 30 3.36 3.73 -10.39
N SER A 31 3.42 2.41 -10.21
CA SER A 31 3.08 1.45 -11.25
C SER A 31 1.59 1.07 -11.24
N ASN A 32 0.81 1.71 -10.36
CA ASN A 32 -0.62 1.45 -10.20
C ASN A 32 -0.94 0.02 -9.74
N LYS A 33 0.03 -0.67 -9.18
CA LYS A 33 -0.23 -1.98 -8.58
C LYS A 33 -0.95 -1.84 -7.25
N LEU A 34 -0.70 -0.73 -6.56
CA LEU A 34 -1.37 -0.39 -5.33
C LEU A 34 -2.13 0.91 -5.55
N ALA A 35 -3.45 0.87 -5.43
CA ALA A 35 -4.28 2.05 -5.60
C ALA A 35 -4.00 3.06 -4.49
N ALA A 36 -3.95 4.33 -4.87
CA ALA A 36 -3.67 5.39 -3.92
C ALA A 36 -4.37 6.67 -4.37
N LEU A 37 -4.60 7.56 -3.42
CA LEU A 37 -5.14 8.88 -3.68
C LEU A 37 -4.00 9.88 -3.73
N ARG A 38 -4.03 10.78 -4.70
CA ARG A 38 -3.06 11.86 -4.79
C ARG A 38 -3.79 13.17 -4.50
N VAL A 39 -3.40 13.83 -3.42
CA VAL A 39 -3.98 15.11 -3.03
C VAL A 39 -2.84 16.12 -3.05
N GLY A 40 -2.79 16.93 -4.12
CA GLY A 40 -1.65 17.81 -4.36
C GLY A 40 -0.40 16.97 -4.56
N ARG A 41 0.60 17.19 -3.73
CA ARG A 41 1.85 16.42 -3.76
C ARG A 41 1.85 15.25 -2.79
N THR A 42 0.75 15.07 -2.08
CA THR A 42 0.66 14.08 -1.03
C THR A 42 0.01 12.81 -1.56
N ILE A 43 0.61 11.67 -1.27
CA ILE A 43 0.06 10.37 -1.61
C ILE A 43 -0.52 9.76 -0.34
N ARG A 44 -1.76 9.32 -0.41
CA ARG A 44 -2.44 8.68 0.70
C ARG A 44 -3.06 7.37 0.23
N ILE A 45 -2.92 6.34 1.03
CA ILE A 45 -3.43 5.01 0.71
C ILE A 45 -4.52 4.66 1.72
N PRO A 46 -5.79 4.68 1.32
CA PRO A 46 -6.85 4.18 2.20
C PRO A 46 -6.61 2.73 2.57
N LYS A 47 -6.81 2.41 3.84
CA LYS A 47 -6.57 1.06 4.33
C LYS A 47 -7.26 -0.03 3.50
N PRO A 48 -8.53 0.14 3.07
CA PRO A 48 -9.17 -0.87 2.23
C PRO A 48 -8.42 -1.16 0.94
N MET A 49 -7.75 -0.16 0.36
CA MET A 49 -6.97 -0.35 -0.86
C MET A 49 -5.72 -1.17 -0.58
N LEU A 50 -5.08 -0.96 0.57
CA LEU A 50 -3.94 -1.76 0.97
C LEU A 50 -4.36 -3.21 1.21
N GLU A 51 -5.48 -3.41 1.89
CA GLU A 51 -6.00 -4.74 2.14
C GLU A 51 -6.32 -5.46 0.85
N GLU A 52 -6.91 -4.75 -0.12
CA GLU A 52 -7.24 -5.33 -1.42
C GLU A 52 -5.98 -5.74 -2.17
N TYR A 53 -4.94 -4.91 -2.12
CA TYR A 53 -3.67 -5.24 -2.74
C TYR A 53 -3.10 -6.55 -2.16
N VAL A 54 -3.09 -6.66 -0.84
CA VAL A 54 -2.55 -7.85 -0.17
C VAL A 54 -3.36 -9.08 -0.55
N ARG A 55 -4.68 -8.96 -0.58
CA ARG A 55 -5.57 -10.05 -0.93
C ARG A 55 -5.32 -10.51 -2.37
N THR A 56 -5.20 -9.56 -3.29
CA THR A 56 -4.98 -9.86 -4.71
C THR A 56 -3.59 -10.44 -4.93
N ALA A 57 -2.57 -9.87 -4.32
CA ALA A 57 -1.20 -10.36 -4.44
C ALA A 57 -1.09 -11.79 -3.91
N ARG A 58 -1.78 -12.05 -2.80
CA ARG A 58 -1.79 -13.38 -2.19
C ARG A 58 -2.38 -14.42 -3.14
N ASN A 59 -3.44 -14.05 -3.87
CA ASN A 59 -4.06 -14.95 -4.83
C ASN A 59 -3.19 -15.21 -6.05
N ASN A 60 -2.25 -14.31 -6.33
CA ASN A 60 -1.38 -14.40 -7.50
C ASN A 60 -0.02 -15.01 -7.20
N VAL A 61 0.25 -15.31 -5.94
CA VAL A 61 1.52 -15.90 -5.55
C VAL A 61 1.53 -17.37 -5.93
N LYS A 62 2.55 -17.77 -6.68
CA LYS A 62 2.78 -19.18 -7.02
C LYS A 62 3.91 -19.70 -6.17
N LEU A 63 3.61 -20.64 -5.36
CA LEU A 63 4.59 -21.24 -4.45
C LEU A 63 5.11 -22.56 -5.00
#